data_62633211b8cded6467b6e525e856a61c
#
_entry.id   62633211b8cded6467b6e525e856a61c
#
_cell.length_a   1.000
_cell.length_b   1.000
_cell.length_c   1.000
_cell.angle_alpha   90.00
_cell.angle_beta   90.00
_cell.angle_gamma   90.00
#
_symmetry.space_group_name_H-M   'P 1'
#
loop_
_entity.id
_entity.type
_entity.pdbx_description
1 polymer ?
#
loop_
_entity_poly.entity_id
_entity_poly.type
_entity_poly.pdbx_seq_one_letter_code
_entity_poly.pdbx_strand_id
1 'polypeptide(L)'
;MLVTFHEYGHFWVARRCGVKVLRFSVGFGTPLVRWHDRQGTEFVIAAIPLGGYVKMLDEREGDVPPELAEQSFNRKTVKQRFAIVAAGPAANFALALLFFWLVAMIGSQQVRPVIGAIEAGSLAQTAGLQVGEEIVAVNGKATTGWSAVNLQPVSYTHLTLPTIERCRS
;
A
#
# COMPACT_ATOMS: atom_id res chain seq x y z
N MET A 1 0.67 1.59 11.68
CA MET A 1 0.85 2.75 10.79
C MET A 1 -0.29 2.93 9.79
N LEU A 2 -0.70 1.90 9.03
CA LEU A 2 -1.77 2.01 8.03
C LEU A 2 -3.10 2.50 8.63
N VAL A 3 -3.50 1.98 9.79
CA VAL A 3 -4.72 2.38 10.49
C VAL A 3 -4.65 3.84 10.96
N THR A 4 -3.51 4.29 11.48
CA THR A 4 -3.33 5.69 11.90
C THR A 4 -3.49 6.66 10.72
N PHE A 5 -2.99 6.30 9.55
CA PHE A 5 -3.17 7.08 8.33
C PHE A 5 -4.62 7.11 7.85
N HIS A 6 -5.30 5.98 7.96
CA HIS A 6 -6.74 5.86 7.69
C HIS A 6 -7.54 6.81 8.57
N GLU A 7 -7.32 6.75 9.90
CA GLU A 7 -7.98 7.63 10.87
C GLU A 7 -7.64 9.09 10.64
N TYR A 8 -6.39 9.39 10.26
CA TYR A 8 -5.99 10.75 9.92
C TYR A 8 -6.74 11.30 8.69
N GLY A 9 -7.03 10.44 7.70
CA GLY A 9 -7.88 10.81 6.56
C GLY A 9 -9.26 11.29 7.01
N HIS A 10 -9.95 10.52 7.85
CA HIS A 10 -11.24 10.90 8.44
C HIS A 10 -11.14 12.21 9.23
N PHE A 11 -10.16 12.32 10.09
CA PHE A 11 -9.90 13.50 10.92
C PHE A 11 -9.72 14.77 10.08
N TRP A 12 -8.86 14.70 9.06
CA TRP A 12 -8.54 15.86 8.25
C TRP A 12 -9.74 16.36 7.45
N VAL A 13 -10.50 15.45 6.81
CA VAL A 13 -11.68 15.81 6.02
C VAL A 13 -12.84 16.25 6.92
N ALA A 14 -13.04 15.61 8.09
CA ALA A 14 -14.05 16.03 9.06
C ALA A 14 -13.85 17.50 9.47
N ARG A 15 -12.63 17.89 9.79
CA ARG A 15 -12.29 19.28 10.11
C ARG A 15 -12.53 20.25 8.94
N ARG A 16 -12.19 19.83 7.70
CA ARG A 16 -12.45 20.62 6.51
C ARG A 16 -13.93 20.82 6.24
N CYS A 17 -14.75 19.85 6.61
CA CYS A 17 -16.21 19.91 6.52
C CYS A 17 -16.85 20.64 7.72
N GLY A 18 -16.06 21.17 8.66
CA GLY A 18 -16.56 21.88 9.85
C GLY A 18 -17.24 20.94 10.84
N VAL A 19 -16.84 19.66 10.90
CA VAL A 19 -17.24 18.73 11.95
C VAL A 19 -16.28 18.85 13.12
N LYS A 20 -16.81 18.99 14.32
CA LYS A 20 -15.99 19.00 15.54
C LYS A 20 -15.50 17.61 15.84
N VAL A 21 -14.18 17.44 15.87
CA VAL A 21 -13.55 16.21 16.32
C VAL A 21 -13.27 16.33 17.82
N LEU A 22 -13.81 15.41 18.59
CA LEU A 22 -13.66 15.36 20.04
C LEU A 22 -12.35 14.70 20.44
N ARG A 23 -12.04 13.56 19.81
CA ARG A 23 -10.84 12.78 20.13
C ARG A 23 -10.28 12.12 18.87
N PHE A 24 -8.96 12.13 18.80
CA PHE A 24 -8.16 11.35 17.86
C PHE A 24 -7.26 10.40 18.67
N SER A 25 -7.47 9.11 18.55
CA SER A 25 -6.70 8.11 19.30
C SER A 25 -5.88 7.22 18.37
N VAL A 26 -4.61 7.06 18.70
CA VAL A 26 -3.73 6.03 18.12
C VAL A 26 -3.63 4.91 19.16
N GLY A 27 -4.19 3.76 18.84
CA GLY A 27 -4.28 2.63 19.76
C GLY A 27 -5.55 2.63 20.61
N PHE A 28 -5.66 1.59 21.42
CA PHE A 28 -6.77 1.35 22.37
C PHE A 28 -6.26 1.14 23.79
N GLY A 29 -7.17 1.18 24.74
CA GLY A 29 -6.90 0.90 26.15
C GLY A 29 -6.42 2.13 26.93
N THR A 30 -5.52 1.92 27.88
CA THR A 30 -5.05 2.97 28.80
C THR A 30 -4.24 4.02 28.04
N PRO A 31 -4.62 5.31 28.15
CA PRO A 31 -3.86 6.37 27.51
C PRO A 31 -2.49 6.56 28.17
N LEU A 32 -1.45 6.52 27.35
CA LEU A 32 -0.07 6.78 27.77
C LEU A 32 0.24 8.29 27.71
N VAL A 33 -0.21 8.94 26.64
CA VAL A 33 -0.01 10.38 26.44
C VAL A 33 -1.32 11.00 25.98
N ARG A 34 -1.62 12.21 26.49
CA ARG A 34 -2.77 13.02 26.10
C ARG A 34 -2.37 14.47 25.94
N TRP A 35 -2.89 15.10 24.90
CA TRP A 35 -2.78 16.55 24.74
C TRP A 35 -4.00 17.09 23.98
N HIS A 36 -4.23 18.38 24.05
CA HIS A 36 -5.31 19.04 23.31
C HIS A 36 -4.71 20.02 22.30
N ASP A 37 -5.35 20.12 21.18
CA ASP A 37 -5.00 21.18 20.22
C ASP A 37 -5.82 22.46 20.47
N ARG A 38 -5.53 23.49 19.65
CA ARG A 38 -6.20 24.80 19.75
C ARG A 38 -7.71 24.75 19.45
N GLN A 39 -8.20 23.68 18.82
CA GLN A 39 -9.62 23.50 18.48
C GLN A 39 -10.35 22.62 19.52
N GLY A 40 -9.64 22.21 20.57
CA GLY A 40 -10.19 21.39 21.66
C GLY A 40 -10.30 19.89 21.33
N THR A 41 -9.63 19.40 20.27
CA THR A 41 -9.53 17.96 20.02
C THR A 41 -8.52 17.34 20.96
N GLU A 42 -8.92 16.29 21.66
CA GLU A 42 -8.02 15.49 22.47
C GLU A 42 -7.27 14.48 21.59
N PHE A 43 -5.95 14.54 21.58
CA PHE A 43 -5.09 13.55 20.96
C PHE A 43 -4.63 12.57 22.02
N VAL A 44 -4.73 11.28 21.71
CA VAL A 44 -4.39 10.19 22.64
C VAL A 44 -3.47 9.20 21.96
N ILE A 45 -2.40 8.82 22.63
CA ILE A 45 -1.60 7.63 22.31
C ILE A 45 -1.88 6.62 23.40
N ALA A 46 -2.47 5.47 23.04
CA ALA A 46 -2.85 4.43 23.96
C ALA A 46 -1.88 3.24 23.95
N ALA A 47 -1.95 2.44 25.02
CA ALA A 47 -0.98 1.36 25.30
C ALA A 47 -1.01 0.22 24.27
N ILE A 48 -2.17 -0.05 23.66
CA ILE A 48 -2.34 -1.16 22.71
C ILE A 48 -2.32 -0.59 21.29
N PRO A 49 -1.23 -0.74 20.50
CA PRO A 49 -1.08 -0.12 19.19
C PRO A 49 -1.83 -0.88 18.06
N LEU A 50 -2.93 -1.54 18.40
CA LEU A 50 -3.76 -2.30 17.46
C LEU A 50 -4.94 -1.44 16.99
N GLY A 51 -4.65 -0.43 16.16
CA GLY A 51 -5.71 0.40 15.58
C GLY A 51 -5.68 1.85 16.02
N GLY A 52 -6.85 2.48 16.00
CA GLY A 52 -7.12 3.86 16.36
C GLY A 52 -8.59 4.19 16.13
N TYR A 53 -9.00 5.40 16.46
CA TYR A 53 -10.32 5.90 16.14
C TYR A 53 -10.37 7.43 16.16
N VAL A 54 -11.30 7.96 15.38
CA VAL A 54 -11.66 9.37 15.40
C VAL A 54 -13.07 9.50 16.00
N LYS A 55 -13.19 10.17 17.14
CA LYS A 55 -14.49 10.48 17.72
C LYS A 55 -14.92 11.86 17.24
N MET A 56 -15.98 11.89 16.45
CA MET A 56 -16.63 13.10 15.96
C MET A 56 -17.81 13.46 16.84
N LEU A 57 -18.22 14.71 16.83
CA LEU A 57 -19.43 15.13 17.47
C LEU A 57 -20.64 14.60 16.68
N ASP A 58 -21.51 13.82 17.33
CA ASP A 58 -22.75 13.29 16.73
C ASP A 58 -23.86 13.31 17.79
N GLU A 59 -25.02 13.87 17.44
CA GLU A 59 -26.20 13.97 18.34
C GLU A 59 -26.80 12.61 18.71
N ARG A 60 -26.42 11.54 18.01
CA ARG A 60 -26.85 10.16 18.31
C ARG A 60 -26.07 9.52 19.45
N GLU A 61 -24.90 10.06 19.77
CA GLU A 61 -24.00 9.50 20.81
C GLU A 61 -24.13 10.23 22.15
N GLY A 62 -24.87 11.34 22.23
CA GLY A 62 -25.11 12.09 23.46
C GLY A 62 -25.69 13.47 23.21
N ASP A 63 -26.03 14.15 24.33
CA ASP A 63 -26.56 15.51 24.27
C ASP A 63 -25.52 16.49 23.75
N VAL A 64 -25.85 17.17 22.66
CA VAL A 64 -24.99 18.19 22.05
C VAL A 64 -25.52 19.58 22.40
N PRO A 65 -24.68 20.46 22.97
CA PRO A 65 -25.09 21.86 23.20
C PRO A 65 -25.60 22.50 21.90
N PRO A 66 -26.67 23.30 21.94
CA PRO A 66 -27.25 23.92 20.75
C PRO A 66 -26.25 24.73 19.93
N GLU A 67 -25.25 25.34 20.59
CA GLU A 67 -24.18 26.11 19.97
C GLU A 67 -23.24 25.28 19.10
N LEU A 68 -23.11 23.99 19.39
CA LEU A 68 -22.25 23.04 18.67
C LEU A 68 -23.01 22.13 17.72
N ALA A 69 -24.34 22.21 17.71
CA ALA A 69 -25.19 21.35 16.89
C ALA A 69 -24.85 21.42 15.39
N GLU A 70 -24.55 22.59 14.88
CA GLU A 70 -24.12 22.81 13.49
C GLU A 70 -22.80 22.09 13.15
N GLN A 71 -21.97 21.78 14.14
CA GLN A 71 -20.69 21.09 13.96
C GLN A 71 -20.83 19.56 14.12
N SER A 72 -22.05 19.05 14.31
CA SER A 72 -22.31 17.61 14.41
C SER A 72 -22.24 16.93 13.05
N PHE A 73 -21.68 15.72 13.01
CA PHE A 73 -21.53 14.91 11.80
C PHE A 73 -22.89 14.62 11.14
N ASN A 74 -23.90 14.29 11.93
CA ASN A 74 -25.24 13.96 11.41
C ASN A 74 -25.96 15.14 10.77
N ARG A 75 -25.63 16.39 11.11
CA ARG A 75 -26.20 17.60 10.48
C ARG A 75 -25.51 18.00 9.19
N LYS A 76 -24.38 17.41 8.85
CA LYS A 76 -23.68 17.69 7.60
C LYS A 76 -24.42 17.12 6.39
N THR A 77 -24.23 17.76 5.25
CA THR A 77 -24.83 17.29 3.98
C THR A 77 -24.37 15.87 3.65
N VAL A 78 -25.17 15.15 2.87
CA VAL A 78 -24.82 13.78 2.45
C VAL A 78 -23.46 13.72 1.76
N LYS A 79 -23.13 14.72 0.93
CA LYS A 79 -21.84 14.83 0.24
C LYS A 79 -20.67 14.96 1.23
N GLN A 80 -20.82 15.79 2.26
CA GLN A 80 -19.80 15.97 3.29
C GLN A 80 -19.60 14.70 4.12
N ARG A 81 -20.69 14.06 4.54
CA ARG A 81 -20.62 12.78 5.27
C ARG A 81 -19.95 11.70 4.44
N PHE A 82 -20.33 11.59 3.16
CA PHE A 82 -19.68 10.66 2.23
C PHE A 82 -18.18 10.95 2.09
N ALA A 83 -17.80 12.22 1.90
CA ALA A 83 -16.39 12.62 1.80
C ALA A 83 -15.60 12.25 3.06
N ILE A 84 -16.19 12.46 4.25
CA ILE A 84 -15.55 12.09 5.53
C ILE A 84 -15.34 10.58 5.61
N VAL A 85 -16.37 9.79 5.28
CA VAL A 85 -16.29 8.31 5.33
C VAL A 85 -15.32 7.76 4.29
N ALA A 86 -15.31 8.32 3.09
CA ALA A 86 -14.39 7.90 2.02
C ALA A 86 -12.93 8.34 2.25
N ALA A 87 -12.70 9.33 3.12
CA ALA A 87 -11.37 9.90 3.34
C ALA A 87 -10.37 8.92 3.96
N GLY A 88 -10.81 8.00 4.82
CA GLY A 88 -9.95 6.98 5.40
C GLY A 88 -9.38 6.03 4.35
N PRO A 89 -10.21 5.32 3.59
CA PRO A 89 -9.75 4.49 2.47
C PRO A 89 -8.93 5.27 1.44
N ALA A 90 -9.32 6.50 1.11
CA ALA A 90 -8.60 7.35 0.16
C ALA A 90 -7.19 7.71 0.67
N ALA A 91 -7.02 7.98 1.97
CA ALA A 91 -5.71 8.22 2.57
C ALA A 91 -4.80 6.99 2.48
N ASN A 92 -5.32 5.79 2.75
CA ASN A 92 -4.57 4.55 2.60
C ASN A 92 -4.17 4.29 1.13
N PHE A 93 -5.07 4.59 0.20
CA PHE A 93 -4.79 4.46 -1.23
C PHE A 93 -3.69 5.43 -1.69
N ALA A 94 -3.76 6.69 -1.24
CA ALA A 94 -2.72 7.69 -1.51
C ALA A 94 -1.35 7.26 -0.93
N LEU A 95 -1.35 6.70 0.28
CA LEU A 95 -0.15 6.17 0.91
C LEU A 95 0.43 4.99 0.12
N ALA A 96 -0.42 4.07 -0.36
CA ALA A 96 0.00 2.95 -1.19
C ALA A 96 0.64 3.43 -2.50
N LEU A 97 0.03 4.40 -3.19
CA LEU A 97 0.59 5.01 -4.40
C LEU A 97 1.96 5.65 -4.13
N LEU A 98 2.11 6.36 -3.00
CA LEU A 98 3.38 6.95 -2.59
C LEU A 98 4.45 5.88 -2.42
N PHE A 99 4.15 4.78 -1.72
CA PHE A 99 5.12 3.69 -1.54
C PHE A 99 5.46 2.97 -2.84
N PHE A 100 4.48 2.71 -3.70
CA PHE A 100 4.76 2.14 -5.03
C PHE A 100 5.66 3.06 -5.87
N TRP A 101 5.41 4.36 -5.82
CA TRP A 101 6.24 5.34 -6.51
C TRP A 101 7.67 5.35 -5.95
N LEU A 102 7.84 5.33 -4.63
CA LEU A 102 9.17 5.25 -3.99
C LEU A 102 9.91 3.96 -4.38
N VAL A 103 9.22 2.81 -4.34
CA VAL A 103 9.81 1.53 -4.76
C VAL A 103 10.22 1.56 -6.23
N ALA A 104 9.37 2.16 -7.10
CA ALA A 104 9.70 2.30 -8.51
C ALA A 104 10.93 3.19 -8.75
N MET A 105 11.13 4.22 -7.92
CA MET A 105 12.32 5.08 -7.99
C MET A 105 13.60 4.38 -7.52
N ILE A 106 13.52 3.52 -6.51
CA ILE A 106 14.66 2.75 -6.00
C ILE A 106 15.05 1.65 -6.99
N GLY A 107 14.09 1.19 -7.81
CA GLY A 107 14.24 0.08 -8.72
C GLY A 107 14.13 -1.28 -8.01
N SER A 108 13.80 -2.31 -8.77
CA SER A 108 13.81 -3.69 -8.27
C SER A 108 15.11 -4.36 -8.64
N GLN A 109 15.81 -4.92 -7.67
CA GLN A 109 16.95 -5.79 -7.96
C GLN A 109 16.41 -7.07 -8.62
N GLN A 110 16.76 -7.28 -9.87
CA GLN A 110 16.43 -8.50 -10.56
C GLN A 110 17.48 -9.57 -10.26
N VAL A 111 17.04 -10.78 -9.94
CA VAL A 111 17.93 -11.93 -9.77
C VAL A 111 18.47 -12.29 -11.15
N ARG A 112 19.79 -12.31 -11.29
CA ARG A 112 20.46 -12.71 -12.55
C ARG A 112 19.99 -14.10 -12.96
N PRO A 113 19.73 -14.34 -14.25
CA PRO A 113 19.23 -15.60 -14.75
C PRO A 113 20.36 -16.62 -14.92
N VAL A 114 20.98 -17.01 -13.80
CA VAL A 114 22.04 -18.02 -13.74
C VAL A 114 21.41 -19.40 -13.53
N ILE A 115 21.83 -20.37 -14.33
CA ILE A 115 21.33 -21.75 -14.28
C ILE A 115 21.90 -22.42 -13.03
N GLY A 116 21.06 -22.70 -12.05
CA GLY A 116 21.48 -23.34 -10.78
C GLY A 116 21.47 -24.87 -10.84
N ALA A 117 20.54 -25.47 -11.60
CA ALA A 117 20.45 -26.92 -11.77
C ALA A 117 19.80 -27.26 -13.11
N ILE A 118 20.14 -28.41 -13.67
CA ILE A 118 19.54 -28.94 -14.90
C ILE A 118 19.09 -30.37 -14.60
N GLU A 119 17.83 -30.63 -14.83
CA GLU A 119 17.25 -31.95 -14.65
C GLU A 119 17.72 -32.90 -15.75
N ALA A 120 18.12 -34.11 -15.36
CA ALA A 120 18.60 -35.13 -16.30
C ALA A 120 17.49 -35.55 -17.28
N GLY A 121 17.79 -35.59 -18.58
CA GLY A 121 16.84 -35.87 -19.63
C GLY A 121 15.97 -34.68 -20.03
N SER A 122 16.18 -33.49 -19.48
CA SER A 122 15.42 -32.28 -19.86
C SER A 122 15.85 -31.73 -21.22
N LEU A 123 14.96 -30.91 -21.81
CA LEU A 123 15.27 -30.15 -23.02
C LEU A 123 16.46 -29.20 -22.82
N ALA A 124 16.64 -28.67 -21.61
CA ALA A 124 17.76 -27.82 -21.26
C ALA A 124 19.10 -28.56 -21.38
N GLN A 125 19.15 -29.83 -20.92
CA GLN A 125 20.31 -30.69 -21.09
C GLN A 125 20.56 -31.02 -22.57
N THR A 126 19.52 -31.34 -23.32
CA THR A 126 19.62 -31.64 -24.77
C THR A 126 20.08 -30.43 -25.57
N ALA A 127 19.69 -29.21 -25.15
CA ALA A 127 20.14 -27.94 -25.72
C ALA A 127 21.57 -27.58 -25.31
N GLY A 128 22.24 -28.39 -24.48
CA GLY A 128 23.62 -28.20 -24.06
C GLY A 128 23.84 -27.06 -23.09
N LEU A 129 22.80 -26.64 -22.34
CA LEU A 129 22.94 -25.67 -21.24
C LEU A 129 23.76 -26.27 -20.11
N GLN A 130 24.54 -25.45 -19.41
CA GLN A 130 25.36 -25.89 -18.28
C GLN A 130 25.01 -25.12 -17.00
N VAL A 131 25.16 -25.77 -15.85
CA VAL A 131 25.02 -25.12 -14.56
C VAL A 131 26.06 -24.02 -14.41
N GLY A 132 25.68 -22.85 -13.93
CA GLY A 132 26.54 -21.67 -13.80
C GLY A 132 26.53 -20.73 -15.01
N GLU A 133 25.91 -21.11 -16.13
CA GLU A 133 25.74 -20.18 -17.26
C GLU A 133 24.65 -19.14 -16.98
N GLU A 134 24.88 -17.90 -17.43
CA GLU A 134 23.90 -16.80 -17.37
C GLU A 134 23.21 -16.66 -18.72
N ILE A 135 21.88 -16.59 -18.72
CA ILE A 135 21.08 -16.38 -19.94
C ILE A 135 21.05 -14.87 -20.22
N VAL A 136 21.77 -14.42 -21.22
CA VAL A 136 21.89 -12.98 -21.57
C VAL A 136 20.85 -12.53 -22.59
N ALA A 137 20.35 -13.44 -23.43
CA ALA A 137 19.29 -13.11 -24.39
C ALA A 137 18.44 -14.34 -24.72
N VAL A 138 17.18 -14.09 -25.04
CA VAL A 138 16.24 -15.09 -25.58
C VAL A 138 15.60 -14.50 -26.82
N ASN A 139 15.67 -15.22 -27.95
CA ASN A 139 15.19 -14.75 -29.27
C ASN A 139 15.75 -13.39 -29.68
N GLY A 140 17.04 -13.13 -29.40
CA GLY A 140 17.72 -11.87 -29.72
C GLY A 140 17.32 -10.68 -28.84
N LYS A 141 16.49 -10.89 -27.80
CA LYS A 141 16.13 -9.85 -26.81
C LYS A 141 16.94 -10.07 -25.54
N ALA A 142 17.67 -9.05 -25.10
CA ALA A 142 18.45 -9.07 -23.88
C ALA A 142 17.56 -9.35 -22.66
N THR A 143 18.05 -10.19 -21.75
CA THR A 143 17.39 -10.56 -20.49
C THR A 143 18.19 -10.02 -19.33
N THR A 144 17.54 -9.27 -18.43
CA THR A 144 18.17 -8.70 -17.22
C THR A 144 17.85 -9.49 -15.96
N GLY A 145 16.97 -10.48 -16.05
CA GLY A 145 16.54 -11.29 -14.91
C GLY A 145 15.62 -12.43 -15.31
N TRP A 146 15.34 -13.34 -14.37
CA TRP A 146 14.47 -14.50 -14.58
C TRP A 146 13.06 -14.13 -15.05
N SER A 147 12.53 -12.99 -14.62
CA SER A 147 11.22 -12.50 -15.07
C SER A 147 11.19 -12.26 -16.59
N ALA A 148 12.27 -11.71 -17.15
CA ALA A 148 12.39 -11.48 -18.59
C ALA A 148 12.54 -12.80 -19.36
N VAL A 149 13.27 -13.78 -18.81
CA VAL A 149 13.41 -15.12 -19.40
C VAL A 149 12.05 -15.85 -19.44
N ASN A 150 11.29 -15.80 -18.36
CA ASN A 150 10.00 -16.51 -18.27
C ASN A 150 8.88 -15.88 -19.12
N LEU A 151 8.90 -14.56 -19.33
CA LEU A 151 7.88 -13.87 -20.13
C LEU A 151 8.07 -14.03 -21.64
N GLN A 152 9.29 -14.28 -22.11
CA GLN A 152 9.59 -14.38 -23.53
C GLN A 152 8.93 -15.60 -24.23
N PRO A 153 8.93 -16.81 -23.65
CA PRO A 153 8.30 -18.00 -24.29
C PRO A 153 6.78 -17.89 -24.41
N VAL A 154 6.11 -17.15 -23.49
CA VAL A 154 4.63 -17.06 -23.46
C VAL A 154 4.08 -16.20 -24.61
N SER A 155 4.92 -15.38 -25.23
CA SER A 155 4.51 -14.45 -26.30
C SER A 155 4.45 -15.09 -27.70
N TYR A 156 4.82 -16.36 -27.83
CA TYR A 156 4.89 -17.06 -29.13
C TYR A 156 3.95 -18.24 -29.23
N THR A 157 2.88 -18.07 -29.98
CA THR A 157 1.92 -19.13 -30.36
C THR A 157 2.43 -20.05 -31.47
N HIS A 158 3.69 -19.95 -31.90
CA HIS A 158 4.30 -20.79 -32.93
C HIS A 158 5.43 -21.67 -32.39
N LEU A 159 5.40 -22.95 -32.75
CA LEU A 159 6.26 -24.08 -32.38
C LEU A 159 7.75 -23.97 -32.79
N THR A 160 8.37 -22.83 -32.62
CA THR A 160 9.82 -22.69 -32.79
C THR A 160 10.48 -22.62 -31.42
N LEU A 161 11.49 -23.48 -31.20
CA LEU A 161 12.29 -23.45 -29.98
C LEU A 161 12.96 -22.07 -29.84
N PRO A 162 12.92 -21.44 -28.67
CA PRO A 162 13.55 -20.14 -28.44
C PRO A 162 15.07 -20.27 -28.60
N THR A 163 15.68 -19.32 -29.30
CA THR A 163 17.13 -19.19 -29.36
C THR A 163 17.63 -18.56 -28.07
N ILE A 164 18.48 -19.24 -27.33
CA ILE A 164 19.06 -18.77 -26.07
C ILE A 164 20.51 -18.41 -26.29
N GLU A 165 20.86 -17.16 -26.01
CA GLU A 165 22.25 -16.71 -25.92
C GLU A 165 22.71 -16.77 -24.48
N ARG A 166 23.94 -17.27 -24.27
CA ARG A 166 24.51 -17.54 -22.93
C ARG A 166 25.92 -17.00 -22.83
N CYS A 167 26.27 -16.58 -21.64
CA CYS A 167 27.62 -16.19 -21.28
C CYS A 167 28.13 -17.12 -20.17
N ARG A 168 29.36 -17.62 -20.32
CA ARG A 168 30.07 -18.32 -19.22
C ARG A 168 30.75 -17.25 -18.37
N SER A 169 30.45 -17.25 -17.09
CA SER A 169 31.19 -16.47 -16.07
C SER A 169 32.50 -17.15 -15.72
#